data_c206b1e2c5f49b3790e115aa942cdb78
#
_entry.id   c206b1e2c5f49b3790e115aa942cdb78
#
_cell.length_a   1.000
_cell.length_b   1.000
_cell.length_c   1.000
_cell.angle_alpha   90.00
_cell.angle_beta   90.00
_cell.angle_gamma   90.00
#
_symmetry.space_group_name_H-M   'P 1'
#
loop_
_entity.id
_entity.type
_entity.pdbx_description
1 polymer ?
#
loop_
_entity_poly.entity_id
_entity_poly.type
_entity_poly.pdbx_seq_one_letter_code
_entity_poly.pdbx_strand_id
1 'polypeptide(L)'
;MSIRHFKYLNMWIIRAFLVYLYNKKNMQSSIMSDFVVYLKLEPYLSQWLHHHLGDPVRFPDGSNENAVIRRFLMKLPPGKKPDLAANDLTAICIPDSKAKPCSRFNHLGPRGKLAVKGVIEDLFRQNLWCDLRGITDAGSLSMKIQAWCEMHGIDEQSHEAIRQKYYRMRKAYSEKGIFLVHRRAKRTDN
;
A
#
# COMPACT_ATOMS: atom_id res chain seq x y z
N MET A 1 -13.59 -4.49 -33.94
CA MET A 1 -12.80 -4.66 -32.71
C MET A 1 -11.74 -3.57 -32.67
N SER A 2 -11.84 -2.64 -31.75
CA SER A 2 -11.18 -1.33 -31.82
C SER A 2 -9.74 -1.35 -31.29
N ILE A 3 -8.81 -0.86 -32.08
CA ILE A 3 -7.36 -0.67 -31.83
C ILE A 3 -7.08 0.13 -30.53
N ARG A 4 -8.06 0.86 -30.01
CA ARG A 4 -7.94 1.63 -28.75
C ARG A 4 -7.86 0.76 -27.50
N HIS A 5 -8.45 -0.42 -27.47
CA HIS A 5 -8.41 -1.35 -26.33
C HIS A 5 -7.02 -1.96 -26.14
N PHE A 6 -6.27 -2.14 -27.22
CA PHE A 6 -4.91 -2.71 -27.20
C PHE A 6 -3.86 -1.75 -26.62
N LYS A 7 -4.03 -0.42 -26.78
CA LYS A 7 -3.10 0.58 -26.25
C LYS A 7 -3.13 0.71 -24.72
N TYR A 8 -4.30 0.56 -24.11
CA TYR A 8 -4.42 0.65 -22.65
C TYR A 8 -3.94 -0.62 -21.94
N LEU A 9 -4.14 -1.78 -22.56
CA LEU A 9 -3.63 -3.06 -22.04
C LEU A 9 -2.09 -3.09 -22.05
N ASN A 10 -1.45 -2.57 -23.10
CA ASN A 10 0.02 -2.48 -23.17
C ASN A 10 0.62 -1.50 -22.14
N MET A 11 -0.05 -0.39 -21.85
CA MET A 11 0.47 0.60 -20.90
C MET A 11 0.41 0.08 -19.46
N TRP A 12 -0.55 -0.77 -19.14
CA TRP A 12 -0.69 -1.41 -17.83
C TRP A 12 0.37 -2.52 -17.61
N ILE A 13 0.58 -3.34 -18.62
CA ILE A 13 1.63 -4.37 -18.65
C ILE A 13 3.02 -3.73 -18.56
N ILE A 14 3.26 -2.64 -19.29
CA ILE A 14 4.53 -1.90 -19.24
C ILE A 14 4.75 -1.29 -17.85
N ARG A 15 3.71 -0.74 -17.23
CA ARG A 15 3.81 -0.17 -15.87
C ARG A 15 4.06 -1.24 -14.81
N ALA A 16 3.36 -2.38 -14.89
CA ALA A 16 3.60 -3.53 -14.03
C ALA A 16 5.00 -4.12 -14.24
N PHE A 17 5.46 -4.19 -15.49
CA PHE A 17 6.80 -4.65 -15.84
C PHE A 17 7.90 -3.68 -15.39
N LEU A 18 7.68 -2.36 -15.49
CA LEU A 18 8.60 -1.35 -14.97
C LEU A 18 8.69 -1.39 -13.44
N VAL A 19 7.57 -1.58 -12.74
CA VAL A 19 7.53 -1.79 -11.29
C VAL A 19 8.25 -3.08 -10.91
N TYR A 20 8.05 -4.16 -11.66
CA TYR A 20 8.76 -5.42 -11.48
C TYR A 20 10.28 -5.27 -11.70
N LEU A 21 10.70 -4.61 -12.79
CA LEU A 21 12.12 -4.34 -13.07
C LEU A 21 12.76 -3.40 -12.05
N TYR A 22 12.03 -2.37 -11.61
CA TYR A 22 12.46 -1.47 -10.55
C TYR A 22 12.67 -2.22 -9.24
N ASN A 23 11.74 -3.08 -8.86
CA ASN A 23 11.86 -3.93 -7.68
C ASN A 23 13.00 -4.94 -7.81
N LYS A 24 13.19 -5.57 -8.99
CA LYS A 24 14.28 -6.51 -9.24
C LYS A 24 15.66 -5.85 -9.20
N LYS A 25 15.79 -4.63 -9.70
CA LYS A 25 17.06 -3.87 -9.68
C LYS A 25 17.42 -3.41 -8.26
N ASN A 26 16.43 -3.06 -7.44
CA ASN A 26 16.63 -2.65 -6.05
C ASN A 26 16.85 -3.81 -5.08
N MET A 27 16.45 -5.04 -5.45
CA MET A 27 16.75 -6.24 -4.67
C MET A 27 18.25 -6.58 -4.60
N GLN A 28 19.08 -6.05 -5.47
CA GLN A 28 20.51 -6.40 -5.55
C GLN A 28 21.47 -5.47 -4.81
N SER A 29 21.03 -4.34 -4.26
CA SER A 29 21.95 -3.35 -3.67
C SER A 29 21.69 -2.97 -2.20
N SER A 30 20.69 -3.55 -1.55
CA SER A 30 20.44 -3.29 -0.14
C SER A 30 21.18 -4.29 0.73
N ILE A 31 22.10 -3.84 1.55
CA ILE A 31 22.62 -4.61 2.70
C ILE A 31 21.36 -4.96 3.51
N MET A 32 20.96 -6.25 3.42
CA MET A 32 19.74 -6.74 4.04
C MET A 32 19.90 -6.62 5.55
N SER A 33 19.21 -5.66 6.18
CA SER A 33 19.08 -5.67 7.61
C SER A 33 18.11 -6.78 8.00
N ASP A 34 18.57 -7.71 8.85
CA ASP A 34 17.74 -8.76 9.43
C ASP A 34 16.84 -8.24 10.55
N PHE A 35 16.84 -6.92 10.76
CA PHE A 35 16.05 -6.28 11.80
C PHE A 35 14.65 -5.95 11.31
N VAL A 36 13.68 -6.39 12.10
CA VAL A 36 12.26 -6.16 11.83
C VAL A 36 11.56 -5.50 13.01
N VAL A 37 10.51 -4.78 12.75
CA VAL A 37 9.53 -4.31 13.74
C VAL A 37 8.18 -4.95 13.44
N TYR A 38 7.41 -5.20 14.48
CA TYR A 38 6.12 -5.87 14.39
C TYR A 38 4.97 -4.88 14.59
N LEU A 39 4.03 -4.89 13.65
CA LEU A 39 2.85 -4.02 13.65
C LEU A 39 1.57 -4.84 13.60
N LYS A 40 0.60 -4.48 14.43
CA LYS A 40 -0.75 -5.00 14.32
C LYS A 40 -1.50 -4.19 13.26
N LEU A 41 -1.72 -4.79 12.10
CA LEU A 41 -2.47 -4.22 10.98
C LEU A 41 -3.84 -4.90 10.87
N GLU A 42 -4.75 -4.25 10.12
CA GLU A 42 -5.97 -4.93 9.68
C GLU A 42 -5.62 -6.08 8.74
N PRO A 43 -6.33 -7.22 8.76
CA PRO A 43 -5.97 -8.40 7.96
C PRO A 43 -5.76 -8.09 6.49
N TYR A 44 -6.64 -7.33 5.86
CA TYR A 44 -6.51 -6.95 4.44
C TYR A 44 -5.28 -6.12 4.13
N LEU A 45 -4.80 -5.27 5.08
CA LEU A 45 -3.57 -4.49 4.90
C LEU A 45 -2.34 -5.41 4.95
N SER A 46 -2.32 -6.35 5.88
CA SER A 46 -1.24 -7.33 6.00
C SER A 46 -1.15 -8.20 4.74
N GLN A 47 -2.28 -8.76 4.29
CA GLN A 47 -2.37 -9.59 3.09
C GLN A 47 -1.90 -8.82 1.86
N TRP A 48 -2.39 -7.60 1.67
CA TRP A 48 -2.01 -6.72 0.57
C TRP A 48 -0.50 -6.40 0.57
N LEU A 49 0.07 -6.09 1.73
CA LEU A 49 1.51 -5.84 1.86
C LEU A 49 2.33 -7.08 1.54
N HIS A 50 1.96 -8.25 2.09
CA HIS A 50 2.67 -9.50 1.83
C HIS A 50 2.62 -9.88 0.35
N HIS A 51 1.47 -9.67 -0.31
CA HIS A 51 1.32 -9.92 -1.74
C HIS A 51 2.27 -9.07 -2.59
N HIS A 52 2.45 -7.79 -2.23
CA HIS A 52 3.24 -6.85 -3.04
C HIS A 52 4.71 -6.74 -2.64
N LEU A 53 5.01 -6.90 -1.35
CA LEU A 53 6.32 -6.56 -0.77
C LEU A 53 6.99 -7.75 -0.07
N GLY A 54 6.32 -8.91 -0.02
CA GLY A 54 6.82 -10.13 0.62
C GLY A 54 6.67 -10.14 2.14
N ASP A 55 7.16 -11.22 2.75
CA ASP A 55 7.21 -11.40 4.20
C ASP A 55 8.64 -11.80 4.61
N PRO A 56 9.31 -10.99 5.44
CA PRO A 56 8.89 -9.69 6.01
C PRO A 56 8.73 -8.57 4.95
N VAL A 57 7.80 -7.67 5.21
CA VAL A 57 7.48 -6.53 4.33
C VAL A 57 8.70 -5.62 4.20
N ARG A 58 9.10 -5.32 2.96
CA ARG A 58 10.23 -4.45 2.66
C ARG A 58 9.80 -3.30 1.76
N PHE A 59 9.74 -2.11 2.30
CA PHE A 59 9.46 -0.92 1.51
C PHE A 59 10.65 -0.53 0.63
N PRO A 60 10.42 0.01 -0.57
CA PRO A 60 11.48 0.51 -1.44
C PRO A 60 12.32 1.61 -0.78
N ASP A 61 13.61 1.63 -1.09
CA ASP A 61 14.49 2.70 -0.62
C ASP A 61 13.97 4.06 -1.12
N GLY A 62 14.03 5.07 -0.24
CA GLY A 62 13.52 6.40 -0.55
C GLY A 62 12.00 6.57 -0.45
N SER A 63 11.25 5.50 -0.15
CA SER A 63 9.79 5.59 0.05
C SER A 63 9.43 6.45 1.26
N ASN A 64 8.21 6.98 1.25
CA ASN A 64 7.65 7.74 2.37
C ASN A 64 7.54 6.87 3.63
N GLU A 65 7.17 5.61 3.48
CA GLU A 65 7.06 4.61 4.56
C GLU A 65 8.40 4.44 5.27
N ASN A 66 9.48 4.25 4.50
CA ASN A 66 10.83 4.16 5.05
C ASN A 66 11.28 5.47 5.71
N ALA A 67 10.89 6.63 5.18
CA ALA A 67 11.18 7.92 5.80
C ALA A 67 10.48 8.06 7.16
N VAL A 68 9.20 7.64 7.26
CA VAL A 68 8.42 7.64 8.50
C VAL A 68 9.02 6.65 9.50
N ILE A 69 9.35 5.42 9.07
CA ILE A 69 10.01 4.44 9.94
C ILE A 69 11.29 5.06 10.51
N ARG A 70 12.22 5.54 9.67
CA ARG A 70 13.48 6.17 10.14
C ARG A 70 13.26 7.32 11.10
N ARG A 71 12.24 8.14 10.89
CA ARG A 71 11.92 9.27 11.77
C ARG A 71 11.61 8.81 13.19
N PHE A 72 10.82 7.74 13.34
CA PHE A 72 10.33 7.25 14.63
C PHE A 72 11.18 6.14 15.24
N LEU A 73 12.17 5.59 14.51
CA LEU A 73 13.11 4.62 15.09
C LEU A 73 13.86 5.22 16.26
N MET A 74 13.92 4.47 17.34
CA MET A 74 14.61 4.79 18.58
C MET A 74 15.38 3.58 19.08
N LYS A 75 16.28 3.81 20.02
CA LYS A 75 16.93 2.72 20.76
C LYS A 75 15.89 2.00 21.62
N LEU A 76 16.05 0.70 21.80
CA LEU A 76 15.23 -0.04 22.74
C LEU A 76 15.41 0.53 24.14
N PRO A 77 14.34 0.94 24.83
CA PRO A 77 14.44 1.46 26.20
C PRO A 77 15.05 0.43 27.17
N PRO A 78 15.84 0.85 28.14
CA PRO A 78 16.39 -0.04 29.17
C PRO A 78 15.28 -0.84 29.86
N GLY A 79 15.51 -2.14 30.04
CA GLY A 79 14.55 -3.05 30.67
C GLY A 79 13.37 -3.49 29.80
N LYS A 80 13.21 -2.94 28.61
CA LYS A 80 12.18 -3.38 27.65
C LYS A 80 12.70 -4.55 26.82
N LYS A 81 11.87 -5.60 26.69
CA LYS A 81 12.16 -6.72 25.80
C LYS A 81 11.82 -6.32 24.34
N PRO A 82 12.56 -6.83 23.34
CA PRO A 82 12.17 -6.68 21.93
C PRO A 82 10.77 -7.24 21.69
N ASP A 83 10.06 -6.65 20.71
CA ASP A 83 8.79 -7.19 20.27
C ASP A 83 9.01 -8.61 19.68
N LEU A 84 8.17 -9.55 20.07
CA LEU A 84 8.23 -10.93 19.56
C LEU A 84 7.29 -11.09 18.34
N ALA A 85 7.66 -12.00 17.46
CA ALA A 85 6.78 -12.44 16.38
C ALA A 85 5.50 -13.07 16.93
N ALA A 86 4.37 -12.71 16.36
CA ALA A 86 3.09 -13.35 16.61
C ALA A 86 2.29 -13.40 15.30
N ASN A 87 1.41 -14.37 15.15
CA ASN A 87 0.69 -14.65 13.92
C ASN A 87 -0.23 -13.50 13.48
N ASP A 88 -0.63 -12.63 14.41
CA ASP A 88 -1.47 -11.45 14.14
C ASP A 88 -0.67 -10.16 13.90
N LEU A 89 0.64 -10.26 13.81
CA LEU A 89 1.55 -9.14 13.59
C LEU A 89 2.24 -9.24 12.23
N THR A 90 2.32 -8.11 11.54
CA THR A 90 3.06 -7.98 10.29
C THR A 90 4.50 -7.58 10.58
N ALA A 91 5.46 -8.37 10.09
CA ALA A 91 6.88 -8.07 10.18
C ALA A 91 7.28 -7.06 9.10
N ILE A 92 7.89 -5.95 9.50
CA ILE A 92 8.35 -4.89 8.59
C ILE A 92 9.85 -4.69 8.77
N CYS A 93 10.60 -4.80 7.68
CA CYS A 93 12.04 -4.55 7.68
C CYS A 93 12.37 -3.11 8.03
N ILE A 94 13.36 -2.95 8.89
CA ILE A 94 13.87 -1.62 9.27
C ILE A 94 14.84 -1.15 8.18
N PRO A 95 14.63 0.05 7.60
CA PRO A 95 15.60 0.63 6.66
C PRO A 95 16.87 1.05 7.42
N ASP A 96 18.01 0.48 7.04
CA ASP A 96 19.30 0.86 7.62
C ASP A 96 19.73 2.25 7.14
N SER A 97 20.46 2.98 7.98
CA SER A 97 21.05 4.26 7.60
C SER A 97 22.27 4.57 8.46
N LYS A 98 23.21 5.33 7.90
CA LYS A 98 24.42 5.78 8.66
C LYS A 98 24.05 6.57 9.91
N ALA A 99 23.00 7.39 9.86
CA ALA A 99 22.55 8.21 11.00
C ALA A 99 21.83 7.40 12.08
N LYS A 100 21.10 6.35 11.69
CA LYS A 100 20.38 5.46 12.59
C LYS A 100 20.63 4.00 12.17
N PRO A 101 21.80 3.42 12.53
CA PRO A 101 22.08 2.02 12.25
C PRO A 101 21.06 1.12 12.95
N CYS A 102 20.48 0.17 12.21
CA CYS A 102 19.45 -0.74 12.72
C CYS A 102 19.92 -1.62 13.90
N SER A 103 21.23 -1.86 14.01
CA SER A 103 21.83 -2.53 15.18
C SER A 103 21.62 -1.80 16.50
N ARG A 104 21.40 -0.47 16.47
CA ARG A 104 21.19 0.39 17.63
C ARG A 104 19.78 0.97 17.71
N PHE A 105 19.18 1.25 16.55
CA PHE A 105 17.86 1.87 16.42
C PHE A 105 16.89 0.87 15.78
N ASN A 106 16.35 -0.01 16.60
CA ASN A 106 15.52 -1.15 16.18
C ASN A 106 14.18 -1.23 16.92
N HIS A 107 13.75 -0.13 17.52
CA HIS A 107 12.50 -0.09 18.26
C HIS A 107 11.59 1.04 17.77
N LEU A 108 10.28 0.74 17.63
CA LEU A 108 9.22 1.71 17.41
C LEU A 108 8.36 1.80 18.68
N GLY A 109 8.33 2.99 19.28
CA GLY A 109 7.37 3.28 20.34
C GLY A 109 5.92 3.36 19.82
N PRO A 110 4.90 3.47 20.70
CA PRO A 110 3.49 3.48 20.30
C PRO A 110 3.14 4.54 19.26
N ARG A 111 3.69 5.76 19.39
CA ARG A 111 3.50 6.83 18.41
C ARG A 111 4.11 6.49 17.05
N GLY A 112 5.28 5.83 17.04
CA GLY A 112 5.93 5.38 15.82
C GLY A 112 5.12 4.30 15.11
N LYS A 113 4.62 3.32 15.87
CA LYS A 113 3.75 2.26 15.34
C LYS A 113 2.47 2.84 14.72
N LEU A 114 1.84 3.82 15.37
CA LEU A 114 0.65 4.49 14.85
C LEU A 114 0.96 5.29 13.58
N ALA A 115 2.08 6.01 13.54
CA ALA A 115 2.49 6.78 12.36
C ALA A 115 2.78 5.89 11.16
N VAL A 116 3.47 4.74 11.37
CA VAL A 116 3.73 3.79 10.29
C VAL A 116 2.44 3.11 9.82
N LYS A 117 1.53 2.75 10.72
CA LYS A 117 0.19 2.25 10.34
C LYS A 117 -0.54 3.27 9.47
N GLY A 118 -0.53 4.55 9.85
CA GLY A 118 -1.19 5.62 9.09
C GLY A 118 -0.67 5.76 7.67
N VAL A 119 0.64 5.77 7.47
CA VAL A 119 1.23 5.88 6.12
C VAL A 119 0.96 4.64 5.26
N ILE A 120 0.90 3.45 5.86
CA ILE A 120 0.50 2.21 5.16
C ILE A 120 -0.97 2.31 4.71
N GLU A 121 -1.87 2.78 5.59
CA GLU A 121 -3.27 2.98 5.23
C GLU A 121 -3.44 4.00 4.11
N ASP A 122 -2.66 5.07 4.11
CA ASP A 122 -2.70 6.08 3.05
C ASP A 122 -2.19 5.52 1.72
N LEU A 123 -1.11 4.73 1.74
CA LEU A 123 -0.61 4.03 0.56
C LEU A 123 -1.67 3.07 -0.02
N PHE A 124 -2.32 2.28 0.83
CA PHE A 124 -3.43 1.40 0.43
C PHE A 124 -4.59 2.18 -0.19
N ARG A 125 -5.03 3.27 0.46
CA ARG A 125 -6.11 4.13 -0.05
C ARG A 125 -5.78 4.73 -1.42
N GLN A 126 -4.54 5.18 -1.60
CA GLN A 126 -4.09 5.73 -2.88
C GLN A 126 -4.14 4.67 -3.99
N ASN A 127 -3.65 3.45 -3.74
CA ASN A 127 -3.73 2.36 -4.71
C ASN A 127 -5.18 2.00 -5.06
N LEU A 128 -6.01 1.75 -4.04
CA LEU A 128 -7.42 1.44 -4.21
C LEU A 128 -8.14 2.53 -5.03
N TRP A 129 -7.87 3.81 -4.72
CA TRP A 129 -8.48 4.93 -5.42
C TRP A 129 -7.99 5.04 -6.86
N CYS A 130 -6.70 4.94 -7.11
CA CYS A 130 -6.11 5.07 -8.45
C CYS A 130 -6.67 4.02 -9.41
N ASP A 131 -6.88 2.81 -8.93
CA ASP A 131 -7.32 1.70 -9.76
C ASP A 131 -8.83 1.73 -10.05
N LEU A 132 -9.64 2.19 -9.08
CA LEU A 132 -11.10 2.12 -9.16
C LEU A 132 -11.80 3.44 -9.50
N ARG A 133 -11.11 4.58 -9.43
CA ARG A 133 -11.72 5.93 -9.63
C ARG A 133 -12.44 6.15 -10.96
N GLY A 134 -12.06 5.44 -12.01
CA GLY A 134 -12.66 5.56 -13.34
C GLY A 134 -13.96 4.79 -13.53
N ILE A 135 -14.43 4.08 -12.51
CA ILE A 135 -15.62 3.24 -12.58
C ILE A 135 -16.84 4.06 -12.20
N THR A 136 -17.72 4.29 -13.16
CA THR A 136 -18.93 5.11 -13.00
C THR A 136 -20.19 4.30 -12.70
N ASP A 137 -20.24 3.05 -13.18
CA ASP A 137 -21.39 2.16 -13.00
C ASP A 137 -21.34 1.46 -11.64
N ALA A 138 -22.37 1.70 -10.81
CA ALA A 138 -22.46 1.14 -9.46
C ALA A 138 -22.62 -0.38 -9.46
N GLY A 139 -23.32 -0.98 -10.41
CA GLY A 139 -23.51 -2.42 -10.52
C GLY A 139 -22.21 -3.14 -10.83
N SER A 140 -21.38 -2.58 -11.69
CA SER A 140 -20.08 -3.13 -12.03
C SER A 140 -19.00 -2.84 -10.97
N LEU A 141 -19.22 -1.83 -10.11
CA LEU A 141 -18.25 -1.41 -9.11
C LEU A 141 -18.01 -2.48 -8.03
N SER A 142 -19.05 -3.12 -7.53
CA SER A 142 -18.93 -4.19 -6.52
C SER A 142 -18.09 -5.36 -7.04
N MET A 143 -18.39 -5.84 -8.26
CA MET A 143 -17.61 -6.91 -8.90
C MET A 143 -16.16 -6.50 -9.16
N LYS A 144 -15.92 -5.24 -9.53
CA LYS A 144 -14.56 -4.74 -9.78
C LYS A 144 -13.77 -4.58 -8.48
N ILE A 145 -14.40 -4.21 -7.38
CA ILE A 145 -13.76 -4.21 -6.06
C ILE A 145 -13.39 -5.64 -5.66
N GLN A 146 -14.29 -6.60 -5.86
CA GLN A 146 -14.00 -8.00 -5.60
C GLN A 146 -12.82 -8.49 -6.44
N ALA A 147 -12.83 -8.31 -7.75
CA ALA A 147 -11.74 -8.68 -8.65
C ALA A 147 -10.42 -7.95 -8.28
N TRP A 148 -10.51 -6.71 -7.82
CA TRP A 148 -9.35 -5.97 -7.31
C TRP A 148 -8.78 -6.63 -6.05
N CYS A 149 -9.63 -7.02 -5.10
CA CYS A 149 -9.19 -7.73 -3.89
C CYS A 149 -8.50 -9.05 -4.22
N GLU A 150 -9.11 -9.87 -5.09
CA GLU A 150 -8.55 -11.14 -5.54
C GLU A 150 -7.18 -10.95 -6.22
N MET A 151 -7.06 -9.93 -7.09
CA MET A 151 -5.81 -9.61 -7.78
C MET A 151 -4.70 -9.17 -6.82
N HIS A 152 -5.06 -8.60 -5.68
CA HIS A 152 -4.12 -8.10 -4.67
C HIS A 152 -3.96 -9.05 -3.46
N GLY A 153 -4.39 -10.31 -3.57
CA GLY A 153 -4.19 -11.33 -2.57
C GLY A 153 -4.97 -11.11 -1.27
N ILE A 154 -6.13 -10.46 -1.36
CA ILE A 154 -6.97 -10.13 -0.20
C ILE A 154 -8.13 -11.11 -0.11
N ASP A 155 -8.33 -11.73 1.05
CA ASP A 155 -9.36 -12.71 1.32
C ASP A 155 -10.77 -12.14 1.17
N GLU A 156 -11.70 -12.99 0.75
CA GLU A 156 -13.11 -12.67 0.56
C GLU A 156 -13.75 -12.04 1.82
N GLN A 157 -13.35 -12.47 3.01
CA GLN A 157 -13.86 -11.94 4.28
C GLN A 157 -13.64 -10.43 4.44
N SER A 158 -12.64 -9.88 3.74
CA SER A 158 -12.29 -8.46 3.79
C SER A 158 -12.94 -7.62 2.69
N HIS A 159 -13.58 -8.24 1.69
CA HIS A 159 -14.13 -7.54 0.51
C HIS A 159 -15.16 -6.48 0.89
N GLU A 160 -16.06 -6.80 1.83
CA GLU A 160 -17.09 -5.85 2.27
C GLU A 160 -16.49 -4.64 2.99
N ALA A 161 -15.48 -4.85 3.83
CA ALA A 161 -14.80 -3.76 4.52
C ALA A 161 -14.09 -2.80 3.53
N ILE A 162 -13.47 -3.36 2.49
CA ILE A 162 -12.82 -2.60 1.42
C ILE A 162 -13.87 -1.86 0.58
N ARG A 163 -14.98 -2.52 0.24
CA ARG A 163 -16.11 -1.90 -0.46
C ARG A 163 -16.62 -0.68 0.28
N GLN A 164 -16.90 -0.80 1.56
CA GLN A 164 -17.35 0.32 2.40
C GLN A 164 -16.29 1.42 2.52
N LYS A 165 -15.00 1.06 2.63
CA LYS A 165 -13.90 2.02 2.64
C LYS A 165 -13.88 2.83 1.34
N TYR A 166 -13.99 2.17 0.19
CA TYR A 166 -14.02 2.83 -1.11
C TYR A 166 -15.23 3.77 -1.27
N TYR A 167 -16.44 3.33 -0.87
CA TYR A 167 -17.63 4.19 -0.92
C TYR A 167 -17.50 5.43 -0.03
N ARG A 168 -16.95 5.30 1.18
CA ARG A 168 -16.67 6.45 2.05
C ARG A 168 -15.69 7.43 1.41
N MET A 169 -14.63 6.94 0.80
CA MET A 169 -13.68 7.79 0.07
C MET A 169 -14.37 8.52 -1.09
N ARG A 170 -15.14 7.81 -1.89
CA ARG A 170 -15.88 8.37 -3.02
C ARG A 170 -16.86 9.45 -2.58
N LYS A 171 -17.59 9.20 -1.50
CA LYS A 171 -18.52 10.20 -0.90
C LYS A 171 -17.77 11.44 -0.45
N ALA A 172 -16.69 11.29 0.30
CA ALA A 172 -15.90 12.42 0.82
C ALA A 172 -15.31 13.30 -0.30
N TYR A 173 -14.85 12.70 -1.41
CA TYR A 173 -14.38 13.45 -2.57
C TYR A 173 -15.53 14.16 -3.31
N SER A 174 -16.66 13.48 -3.46
CA SER A 174 -17.87 14.09 -4.10
C SER A 174 -18.39 15.29 -3.32
N GLU A 175 -18.45 15.20 -1.99
CA GLU A 175 -18.90 16.30 -1.11
C GLU A 175 -17.97 17.52 -1.19
N LYS A 176 -16.69 17.31 -1.46
CA LYS A 176 -15.70 18.38 -1.67
C LYS A 176 -15.68 18.94 -3.10
N GLY A 177 -16.57 18.47 -3.97
CA GLY A 177 -16.59 18.87 -5.39
C GLY A 177 -15.37 18.38 -6.19
N ILE A 178 -14.60 17.44 -5.65
CA ILE A 178 -13.41 16.88 -6.31
C ILE A 178 -13.87 15.71 -7.19
N PHE A 179 -14.17 16.02 -8.45
CA PHE A 179 -14.52 15.03 -9.47
C PHE A 179 -13.26 14.63 -10.23
N LEU A 180 -12.61 13.54 -9.85
CA LEU A 180 -11.40 13.03 -10.49
C LEU A 180 -11.68 12.24 -11.78
N VAL A 181 -12.92 12.24 -12.25
CA VAL A 181 -13.32 11.66 -13.52
C VAL A 181 -13.48 12.79 -14.54
N HIS A 182 -12.77 12.72 -15.66
CA HIS A 182 -13.05 13.59 -16.80
C HIS A 182 -14.53 13.39 -17.21
N ARG A 183 -15.39 14.37 -16.95
CA ARG A 183 -16.70 14.44 -17.61
C ARG A 183 -16.42 14.43 -19.11
N ARG A 184 -16.81 13.37 -19.80
CA ARG A 184 -16.96 13.44 -21.25
C ARG A 184 -17.85 14.66 -21.51
N ALA A 185 -17.28 15.67 -22.16
CA ALA A 185 -18.08 16.77 -22.69
C ALA A 185 -19.25 16.15 -23.45
N LYS A 186 -20.49 16.47 -23.06
CA LYS A 186 -21.64 16.16 -23.88
C LYS A 186 -21.35 16.80 -25.23
N ARG A 187 -21.20 15.99 -26.29
CA ARG A 187 -21.30 16.45 -27.65
C ARG A 187 -22.71 17.06 -27.77
N THR A 188 -22.80 18.37 -27.82
CA THR A 188 -23.98 19.05 -28.37
C THR A 188 -23.91 18.85 -29.87
N ASP A 189 -24.56 17.79 -30.33
CA ASP A 189 -24.87 17.68 -31.75
C ASP A 189 -25.94 18.72 -32.04
N ASN A 190 -25.56 19.80 -32.72
CA ASN A 190 -26.44 20.70 -33.46
C ASN A 190 -26.68 20.11 -34.83
#